data_af20ada876472801dd28c6ab5e7ca3b7
#
_entry.id   af20ada876472801dd28c6ab5e7ca3b7
#
_cell.length_a   1.000
_cell.length_b   1.000
_cell.length_c   1.000
_cell.angle_alpha   90.00
_cell.angle_beta   90.00
_cell.angle_gamma   90.00
#
_symmetry.space_group_name_H-M   'P 1'
#
loop_
_entity.id
_entity.type
_entity.pdbx_description
1 polymer ?
#
loop_
_entity_poly.entity_id
_entity_poly.type
_entity_poly.pdbx_seq_one_letter_code
_entity_poly.pdbx_strand_id
1 'polypeptide(L)'
;MKIISSYGVELRKQNIPIRQTLEIYRSAVRYLVEVYESVWEELAQIEESKKRFNAAEHLVHTTKRNPARFDFDFCFPKMPSYFRRAAVQHALGSVSSYRTRLEQWKAEGQKTGKPYLKSEQYAMPVFYHDVMYRENTEEKDAAFLKLYDGHDWKWFCVRLNHTDMEYLRRNWSGKKASAPTLEKRHHKYFLRFSYTEEVTLTKTPVKEQIICSVDLGINTDAVCTIMRADGTVLGRKFINHP
;
A
#
# COMPACT_ATOMS: atom_id res chain seq x y z
N MET A 1 -16.48 15.04 2.00
CA MET A 1 -16.10 13.62 1.78
C MET A 1 -14.67 13.58 1.31
N LYS A 2 -13.84 12.64 1.85
CA LYS A 2 -12.45 12.45 1.39
C LYS A 2 -12.42 11.41 0.29
N ILE A 3 -11.82 11.74 -0.83
CA ILE A 3 -11.55 10.84 -1.94
C ILE A 3 -10.05 10.64 -2.04
N ILE A 4 -9.60 9.41 -2.21
CA ILE A 4 -8.19 9.09 -2.43
C ILE A 4 -8.06 8.54 -3.85
N SER A 5 -7.31 9.26 -4.67
CA SER A 5 -6.94 8.82 -6.01
C SER A 5 -5.47 8.45 -6.04
N SER A 6 -5.12 7.42 -6.80
CA SER A 6 -3.71 7.02 -6.94
C SER A 6 -3.34 6.74 -8.39
N TYR A 7 -2.10 7.06 -8.74
CA TYR A 7 -1.55 6.83 -10.06
C TYR A 7 -0.13 6.25 -9.97
N GLY A 8 0.17 5.27 -10.83
CA GLY A 8 1.49 4.63 -10.88
C GLY A 8 2.32 5.20 -12.03
N VAL A 9 3.45 5.80 -11.71
CA VAL A 9 4.42 6.32 -12.67
C VAL A 9 5.47 5.26 -12.95
N GLU A 10 5.66 4.86 -14.22
CA GLU A 10 6.64 3.87 -14.61
C GLU A 10 8.07 4.38 -14.41
N LEU A 11 8.92 3.57 -13.78
CA LEU A 11 10.35 3.80 -13.67
C LEU A 11 11.04 3.38 -14.96
N ARG A 12 11.67 4.34 -15.65
CA ARG A 12 12.48 4.06 -16.84
C ARG A 12 13.84 3.51 -16.41
N LYS A 13 14.30 2.47 -17.05
CA LYS A 13 15.50 1.68 -16.73
C LYS A 13 15.40 0.98 -15.37
N GLN A 14 15.23 -0.33 -15.46
CA GLN A 14 15.24 -1.22 -14.30
C GLN A 14 16.65 -1.30 -13.76
N ASN A 15 16.88 -0.69 -12.61
CA ASN A 15 18.16 -0.76 -11.93
C ASN A 15 18.18 -1.93 -10.94
N ILE A 16 19.33 -2.59 -10.83
CA ILE A 16 19.57 -3.66 -9.86
C ILE A 16 19.18 -3.21 -8.43
N PRO A 17 19.53 -1.99 -7.96
CA PRO A 17 19.12 -1.51 -6.64
C PRO A 17 17.60 -1.45 -6.40
N ILE A 18 16.78 -1.17 -7.42
CA ILE A 18 15.31 -1.18 -7.27
C ILE A 18 14.82 -2.59 -6.94
N ARG A 19 15.32 -3.60 -7.66
CA ARG A 19 14.99 -5.00 -7.43
C ARG A 19 15.45 -5.44 -6.04
N GLN A 20 16.71 -5.16 -5.69
CA GLN A 20 17.28 -5.52 -4.40
C GLN A 20 16.54 -4.85 -3.22
N THR A 21 16.12 -3.59 -3.38
CA THR A 21 15.32 -2.88 -2.38
C THR A 21 13.97 -3.57 -2.17
N LEU A 22 13.30 -3.99 -3.24
CA LEU A 22 12.03 -4.68 -3.14
C LEU A 22 12.19 -6.07 -2.50
N GLU A 23 13.24 -6.79 -2.87
CA GLU A 23 13.54 -8.13 -2.35
C GLU A 23 13.88 -8.11 -0.86
N ILE A 24 14.77 -7.21 -0.42
CA ILE A 24 15.13 -7.09 1.01
C ILE A 24 13.93 -6.63 1.84
N TYR A 25 13.10 -5.70 1.33
CA TYR A 25 11.90 -5.26 2.02
C TYR A 25 10.90 -6.41 2.20
N ARG A 26 10.67 -7.20 1.16
CA ARG A 26 9.78 -8.37 1.22
C ARG A 26 10.30 -9.44 2.16
N SER A 27 11.60 -9.71 2.15
CA SER A 27 12.25 -10.62 3.10
C SER A 27 12.07 -10.16 4.53
N ALA A 28 12.19 -8.86 4.79
CA ALA A 28 11.93 -8.27 6.10
C ALA A 28 10.45 -8.44 6.53
N VAL A 29 9.50 -8.21 5.62
CA VAL A 29 8.08 -8.42 5.91
C VAL A 29 7.80 -9.89 6.20
N ARG A 30 8.37 -10.82 5.44
CA ARG A 30 8.24 -12.27 5.69
C ARG A 30 8.71 -12.64 7.09
N TYR A 31 9.92 -12.24 7.44
CA TYR A 31 10.48 -12.47 8.76
C TYR A 31 9.56 -11.95 9.88
N LEU A 32 9.07 -10.70 9.73
CA LEU A 32 8.18 -10.08 10.70
C LEU A 32 6.81 -10.78 10.79
N VAL A 33 6.29 -11.29 9.69
CA VAL A 33 5.04 -12.08 9.67
C VAL A 33 5.22 -13.37 10.49
N GLU A 34 6.33 -14.06 10.32
CA GLU A 34 6.64 -15.29 11.09
C GLU A 34 6.80 -14.98 12.59
N VAL A 35 7.52 -13.90 12.92
CA VAL A 35 7.68 -13.45 14.31
C VAL A 35 6.32 -13.10 14.93
N TYR A 36 5.53 -12.24 14.28
CA TYR A 36 4.26 -11.79 14.87
C TYR A 36 3.19 -12.86 14.92
N GLU A 37 3.21 -13.80 13.98
CA GLU A 37 2.35 -14.99 14.07
C GLU A 37 2.68 -15.83 15.31
N SER A 38 3.96 -16.00 15.64
CA SER A 38 4.41 -16.79 16.80
C SER A 38 4.05 -16.16 18.14
N VAL A 39 3.92 -14.83 18.20
CA VAL A 39 3.59 -14.08 19.43
C VAL A 39 2.24 -13.36 19.36
N TRP A 40 1.36 -13.78 18.45
CA TRP A 40 0.12 -13.08 18.20
C TRP A 40 -0.79 -12.97 19.42
N GLU A 41 -0.84 -14.01 20.24
CA GLU A 41 -1.68 -14.02 21.45
C GLU A 41 -1.24 -12.92 22.46
N GLU A 42 0.04 -12.60 22.52
CA GLU A 42 0.56 -11.49 23.33
C GLU A 42 0.17 -10.13 22.72
N LEU A 43 0.32 -9.99 21.40
CA LEU A 43 0.03 -8.72 20.70
C LEU A 43 -1.47 -8.43 20.61
N ALA A 44 -2.32 -9.44 20.50
CA ALA A 44 -3.76 -9.29 20.37
C ALA A 44 -4.42 -8.74 21.63
N GLN A 45 -3.81 -8.95 22.81
CA GLN A 45 -4.29 -8.41 24.08
C GLN A 45 -4.19 -6.87 24.16
N ILE A 46 -3.38 -6.27 23.30
CA ILE A 46 -3.20 -4.82 23.26
C ILE A 46 -4.25 -4.22 22.33
N GLU A 47 -5.33 -3.68 22.86
CA GLU A 47 -6.46 -3.15 22.08
C GLU A 47 -6.06 -1.93 21.22
N GLU A 48 -5.30 -0.99 21.81
CA GLU A 48 -4.89 0.24 21.14
C GLU A 48 -3.87 -0.04 20.02
N SER A 49 -4.22 0.23 18.78
CA SER A 49 -3.41 -0.04 17.59
C SER A 49 -2.01 0.58 17.67
N LYS A 50 -1.87 1.80 18.20
CA LYS A 50 -0.57 2.48 18.36
C LYS A 50 0.31 1.78 19.40
N LYS A 51 -0.26 1.35 20.52
CA LYS A 51 0.48 0.60 21.55
C LYS A 51 0.90 -0.77 21.04
N ARG A 52 0.01 -1.47 20.31
CA ARG A 52 0.32 -2.75 19.66
C ARG A 52 1.48 -2.60 18.68
N PHE A 53 1.45 -1.57 17.85
CA PHE A 53 2.56 -1.27 16.93
C PHE A 53 3.88 -1.04 17.67
N ASN A 54 3.89 -0.23 18.72
CA ASN A 54 5.10 0.02 19.51
C ASN A 54 5.61 -1.24 20.19
N ALA A 55 4.72 -2.07 20.76
CA ALA A 55 5.09 -3.35 21.35
C ALA A 55 5.73 -4.27 20.30
N ALA A 56 5.14 -4.37 19.12
CA ALA A 56 5.68 -5.17 18.02
C ALA A 56 7.05 -4.65 17.53
N GLU A 57 7.24 -3.33 17.44
CA GLU A 57 8.55 -2.75 17.10
C GLU A 57 9.60 -3.06 18.17
N HIS A 58 9.23 -3.03 19.46
CA HIS A 58 10.14 -3.37 20.57
C HIS A 58 10.59 -4.83 20.59
N LEU A 59 9.81 -5.75 20.05
CA LEU A 59 10.20 -7.16 19.94
C LEU A 59 11.36 -7.38 18.97
N VAL A 60 11.52 -6.52 17.97
CA VAL A 60 12.42 -6.71 16.83
C VAL A 60 13.49 -5.65 16.66
N HIS A 61 13.40 -4.54 17.41
CA HIS A 61 14.37 -3.44 17.34
C HIS A 61 15.08 -3.22 18.66
N THR A 62 16.40 -3.41 18.64
CA THR A 62 17.26 -3.18 19.79
C THR A 62 17.58 -1.69 19.95
N THR A 63 17.35 -1.19 21.15
CA THR A 63 17.78 0.15 21.57
C THR A 63 18.63 0.04 22.84
N LYS A 64 19.25 1.15 23.25
CA LYS A 64 20.03 1.18 24.51
C LYS A 64 19.21 0.77 25.75
N ARG A 65 17.89 0.95 25.72
CA ARG A 65 16.97 0.67 26.84
C ARG A 65 16.11 -0.57 26.64
N ASN A 66 16.08 -1.12 25.45
CA ASN A 66 15.24 -2.25 25.11
C ASN A 66 16.02 -3.23 24.21
N PRO A 67 16.56 -4.32 24.76
CA PRO A 67 17.08 -5.39 23.94
C PRO A 67 15.93 -6.08 23.20
N ALA A 68 16.07 -6.28 21.90
CA ALA A 68 15.06 -6.96 21.10
C ALA A 68 15.02 -8.47 21.48
N ARG A 69 13.81 -9.04 21.43
CA ARG A 69 13.61 -10.49 21.64
C ARG A 69 13.99 -11.30 20.39
N PHE A 70 13.93 -10.69 19.20
CA PHE A 70 14.18 -11.32 17.92
C PHE A 70 15.25 -10.59 17.12
N ASP A 71 16.05 -11.32 16.35
CA ASP A 71 17.27 -10.85 15.69
C ASP A 71 17.06 -10.10 14.37
N PHE A 72 15.98 -9.31 14.27
CA PHE A 72 15.66 -8.56 13.04
C PHE A 72 16.81 -7.62 12.62
N ASP A 73 17.35 -6.84 13.56
CA ASP A 73 18.42 -5.88 13.26
C ASP A 73 19.72 -6.57 12.81
N PHE A 74 19.94 -7.84 13.22
CA PHE A 74 21.04 -8.66 12.73
C PHE A 74 20.77 -9.19 11.32
N CYS A 75 19.55 -9.67 11.06
CA CYS A 75 19.16 -10.19 9.74
C CYS A 75 19.06 -9.10 8.67
N PHE A 76 18.70 -7.88 9.06
CA PHE A 76 18.50 -6.73 8.16
C PHE A 76 19.31 -5.52 8.62
N PRO A 77 20.66 -5.61 8.59
CA PRO A 77 21.51 -4.57 9.13
C PRO A 77 21.34 -3.27 8.33
N LYS A 78 21.43 -2.14 9.06
CA LYS A 78 21.32 -0.79 8.50
C LYS A 78 19.96 -0.49 7.79
N MET A 79 18.93 -1.31 7.94
CA MET A 79 17.64 -1.00 7.36
C MET A 79 17.12 0.35 7.87
N PRO A 80 16.76 1.30 6.98
CA PRO A 80 16.24 2.59 7.41
C PRO A 80 15.02 2.44 8.31
N SER A 81 14.97 3.24 9.39
CA SER A 81 13.92 3.16 10.41
C SER A 81 12.50 3.24 9.82
N TYR A 82 12.31 4.07 8.80
CA TYR A 82 11.01 4.19 8.13
C TYR A 82 10.65 2.94 7.34
N PHE A 83 11.60 2.26 6.69
CA PHE A 83 11.33 0.97 6.03
C PHE A 83 11.03 -0.12 7.07
N ARG A 84 11.79 -0.20 8.16
CA ARG A 84 11.51 -1.13 9.25
C ARG A 84 10.08 -0.90 9.78
N ARG A 85 9.72 0.34 10.11
CA ARG A 85 8.40 0.66 10.64
C ARG A 85 7.27 0.36 9.65
N ALA A 86 7.47 0.64 8.37
CA ALA A 86 6.50 0.27 7.34
C ALA A 86 6.37 -1.26 7.21
N ALA A 87 7.47 -2.01 7.30
CA ALA A 87 7.44 -3.48 7.29
C ALA A 87 6.74 -4.06 8.52
N VAL A 88 6.98 -3.50 9.72
CA VAL A 88 6.27 -3.86 10.97
C VAL A 88 4.77 -3.67 10.79
N GLN A 89 4.33 -2.51 10.30
CA GLN A 89 2.92 -2.23 10.10
C GLN A 89 2.28 -3.18 9.07
N HIS A 90 3.00 -3.47 8.00
CA HIS A 90 2.55 -4.39 6.95
C HIS A 90 2.37 -5.82 7.51
N ALA A 91 3.36 -6.31 8.25
CA ALA A 91 3.33 -7.63 8.84
C ALA A 91 2.20 -7.77 9.88
N LEU A 92 2.05 -6.79 10.77
CA LEU A 92 0.94 -6.76 11.74
C LEU A 92 -0.43 -6.79 11.07
N GLY A 93 -0.63 -5.99 10.02
CA GLY A 93 -1.87 -5.98 9.25
C GLY A 93 -2.16 -7.33 8.58
N SER A 94 -1.12 -7.99 8.05
CA SER A 94 -1.23 -9.30 7.41
C SER A 94 -1.63 -10.39 8.42
N VAL A 95 -0.97 -10.43 9.58
CA VAL A 95 -1.27 -11.40 10.65
C VAL A 95 -2.66 -11.16 11.23
N SER A 96 -3.00 -9.92 11.55
CA SER A 96 -4.33 -9.55 12.07
C SER A 96 -5.45 -9.98 11.11
N SER A 97 -5.31 -9.66 9.82
CA SER A 97 -6.29 -10.05 8.79
C SER A 97 -6.38 -11.57 8.64
N TYR A 98 -5.27 -12.29 8.73
CA TYR A 98 -5.26 -13.74 8.68
C TYR A 98 -6.00 -14.35 9.88
N ARG A 99 -5.72 -13.88 11.10
CA ARG A 99 -6.36 -14.37 12.34
C ARG A 99 -7.86 -14.14 12.32
N THR A 100 -8.32 -12.95 11.93
CA THR A 100 -9.75 -12.67 11.77
C THR A 100 -10.43 -13.64 10.79
N ARG A 101 -9.82 -13.87 9.62
CA ARG A 101 -10.35 -14.83 8.64
C ARG A 101 -10.33 -16.27 9.15
N LEU A 102 -9.34 -16.64 9.94
CA LEU A 102 -9.24 -17.96 10.53
C LEU A 102 -10.34 -18.20 11.57
N GLU A 103 -10.65 -17.21 12.39
CA GLU A 103 -11.75 -17.24 13.36
C GLU A 103 -13.10 -17.33 12.68
N GLN A 104 -13.34 -16.51 11.65
CA GLN A 104 -14.55 -16.58 10.83
C GLN A 104 -14.73 -17.96 10.19
N TRP A 105 -13.68 -18.50 9.58
CA TRP A 105 -13.71 -19.83 8.98
C TRP A 105 -14.05 -20.94 9.99
N LYS A 106 -13.52 -20.86 11.22
CA LYS A 106 -13.87 -21.79 12.31
C LYS A 106 -15.33 -21.63 12.72
N ALA A 107 -15.82 -20.40 12.88
CA ALA A 107 -17.20 -20.09 13.26
C ALA A 107 -18.22 -20.55 12.21
N GLU A 108 -17.88 -20.51 10.93
CA GLU A 108 -18.70 -20.99 9.82
C GLU A 108 -18.68 -22.51 9.64
N GLY A 109 -18.03 -23.24 10.54
CA GLY A 109 -17.98 -24.72 10.53
C GLY A 109 -17.04 -25.28 9.46
N GLN A 110 -16.02 -24.50 9.04
CA GLN A 110 -14.93 -24.94 8.15
C GLN A 110 -15.42 -25.41 6.76
N LYS A 111 -16.52 -24.82 6.27
CA LYS A 111 -17.17 -25.20 5.01
C LYS A 111 -16.37 -24.89 3.75
N THR A 112 -15.40 -23.97 3.85
CA THR A 112 -14.53 -23.53 2.76
C THR A 112 -13.10 -23.95 3.00
N GLY A 113 -12.20 -23.72 2.05
CA GLY A 113 -10.76 -23.94 2.24
C GLY A 113 -10.21 -23.13 3.41
N LYS A 114 -9.30 -23.70 4.20
CA LYS A 114 -8.64 -23.01 5.32
C LYS A 114 -7.96 -21.72 4.82
N PRO A 115 -8.19 -20.58 5.46
CA PRO A 115 -7.44 -19.37 5.14
C PRO A 115 -5.93 -19.59 5.24
N TYR A 116 -5.19 -18.94 4.36
CA TYR A 116 -3.73 -18.92 4.43
C TYR A 116 -3.23 -17.51 4.75
N LEU A 117 -2.09 -17.45 5.40
CA LEU A 117 -1.41 -16.20 5.67
C LEU A 117 -0.85 -15.65 4.35
N LYS A 118 -1.26 -14.42 3.97
CA LYS A 118 -0.85 -13.82 2.70
C LYS A 118 0.66 -13.66 2.66
N SER A 119 1.22 -14.02 1.51
CA SER A 119 2.64 -13.87 1.25
C SER A 119 3.04 -12.38 1.15
N GLU A 120 4.27 -12.12 1.54
CA GLU A 120 4.97 -10.84 1.41
C GLU A 120 5.12 -10.34 -0.05
N GLN A 121 4.83 -11.18 -1.04
CA GLN A 121 4.96 -10.83 -2.48
C GLN A 121 4.19 -9.57 -2.88
N TYR A 122 3.15 -9.21 -2.13
CA TYR A 122 2.38 -7.98 -2.34
C TYR A 122 2.86 -6.80 -1.48
N ALA A 123 3.87 -7.01 -0.64
CA ALA A 123 4.42 -5.94 0.17
C ALA A 123 5.12 -4.91 -0.71
N MET A 124 4.75 -3.64 -0.52
CA MET A 124 5.26 -2.51 -1.27
C MET A 124 5.98 -1.54 -0.32
N PRO A 125 7.29 -1.30 -0.53
CA PRO A 125 8.01 -0.33 0.29
C PRO A 125 7.51 1.09 0.04
N VAL A 126 7.32 1.84 1.13
CA VAL A 126 6.89 3.26 1.13
C VAL A 126 8.11 4.15 1.24
N PHE A 127 8.23 5.12 0.34
CA PHE A 127 9.34 6.06 0.30
C PHE A 127 8.94 7.40 0.90
N TYR A 128 9.22 7.61 2.17
CA TYR A 128 8.86 8.83 2.87
C TYR A 128 9.60 10.06 2.31
N HIS A 129 8.87 11.15 2.13
CA HIS A 129 9.42 12.42 1.64
C HIS A 129 10.62 12.86 2.48
N ASP A 130 11.59 13.46 1.84
CA ASP A 130 12.85 14.00 2.37
C ASP A 130 13.81 13.00 3.01
N VAL A 131 13.31 11.84 3.42
CA VAL A 131 14.09 10.78 4.08
C VAL A 131 14.49 9.67 3.11
N MET A 132 13.58 9.32 2.19
CA MET A 132 13.76 8.19 1.26
C MET A 132 13.37 8.51 -0.18
N TYR A 133 12.59 9.55 -0.38
CA TYR A 133 12.19 10.11 -1.67
C TYR A 133 12.45 11.61 -1.68
N ARG A 134 13.02 12.10 -2.75
CA ARG A 134 13.17 13.52 -3.04
C ARG A 134 12.87 13.79 -4.50
N GLU A 135 12.18 14.86 -4.79
CA GLU A 135 12.00 15.34 -6.15
C GLU A 135 13.35 15.87 -6.68
N ASN A 136 13.62 15.65 -7.96
CA ASN A 136 14.74 16.30 -8.60
C ASN A 136 14.26 17.66 -9.11
N THR A 137 14.83 18.74 -8.57
CA THR A 137 14.47 20.12 -8.95
C THR A 137 15.07 20.56 -10.29
N GLU A 138 16.12 19.87 -10.74
CA GLU A 138 16.83 20.19 -11.99
C GLU A 138 16.21 19.42 -13.18
N GLU A 139 15.77 18.20 -12.97
CA GLU A 139 15.24 17.32 -14.00
C GLU A 139 13.79 16.89 -13.66
N LYS A 140 12.81 17.46 -14.37
CA LYS A 140 11.35 17.33 -14.08
C LYS A 140 10.83 15.88 -14.06
N ASP A 141 11.48 14.95 -14.76
CA ASP A 141 11.08 13.56 -14.87
C ASP A 141 12.07 12.63 -14.18
N ALA A 142 12.67 13.11 -13.11
CA ALA A 142 13.57 12.34 -12.27
C ALA A 142 13.25 12.55 -10.79
N ALA A 143 13.65 11.59 -9.98
CA ALA A 143 13.56 11.64 -8.53
C ALA A 143 14.76 10.94 -7.90
N PHE A 144 15.05 11.28 -6.66
CA PHE A 144 16.03 10.56 -5.86
C PHE A 144 15.30 9.58 -4.93
N LEU A 145 15.73 8.32 -4.99
CA LEU A 145 15.25 7.26 -4.09
C LEU A 145 16.42 6.74 -3.26
N LYS A 146 16.16 6.50 -1.99
CA LYS A 146 17.11 5.80 -1.13
C LYS A 146 16.92 4.30 -1.32
N LEU A 147 17.82 3.66 -2.06
CA LEU A 147 17.75 2.26 -2.46
C LEU A 147 18.88 1.44 -1.84
N TYR A 148 18.67 0.14 -1.72
CA TYR A 148 19.65 -0.84 -1.29
C TYR A 148 20.45 -1.33 -2.49
N ASP A 149 21.78 -1.24 -2.43
CA ASP A 149 22.69 -1.65 -3.51
C ASP A 149 23.29 -3.06 -3.34
N GLY A 150 22.78 -3.82 -2.37
CA GLY A 150 23.30 -5.12 -1.97
C GLY A 150 24.22 -5.06 -0.75
N HIS A 151 24.70 -3.87 -0.37
CA HIS A 151 25.62 -3.67 0.76
C HIS A 151 25.18 -2.53 1.69
N ASP A 152 24.64 -1.44 1.10
CA ASP A 152 24.25 -0.26 1.87
C ASP A 152 23.09 0.49 1.21
N TRP A 153 22.51 1.44 1.95
CA TRP A 153 21.40 2.27 1.52
C TRP A 153 21.92 3.62 1.03
N LYS A 154 21.79 3.87 -0.29
CA LYS A 154 22.30 5.07 -0.96
C LYS A 154 21.21 5.78 -1.75
N TRP A 155 21.44 7.05 -2.04
CA TRP A 155 20.58 7.83 -2.92
C TRP A 155 20.92 7.53 -4.39
N PHE A 156 19.89 7.20 -5.16
CA PHE A 156 19.96 6.97 -6.60
C PHE A 156 19.01 7.90 -7.32
N CYS A 157 19.50 8.57 -8.37
CA CYS A 157 18.63 9.27 -9.29
C CYS A 157 17.94 8.25 -10.21
N VAL A 158 16.62 8.26 -10.22
CA VAL A 158 15.78 7.41 -11.05
C VAL A 158 15.00 8.24 -12.04
N ARG A 159 14.86 7.76 -13.27
CA ARG A 159 14.06 8.43 -14.30
C ARG A 159 12.64 7.88 -14.30
N LEU A 160 11.69 8.80 -14.38
CA LEU A 160 10.27 8.55 -14.41
C LEU A 160 9.74 8.67 -15.86
N ASN A 161 8.66 7.99 -16.16
CA ASN A 161 8.04 8.10 -17.47
C ASN A 161 7.48 9.52 -17.66
N HIS A 162 7.89 10.21 -18.73
CA HIS A 162 7.50 11.58 -19.03
C HIS A 162 5.98 11.74 -19.16
N THR A 163 5.32 10.87 -19.91
CA THR A 163 3.86 10.92 -20.14
C THR A 163 3.09 10.77 -18.82
N ASP A 164 3.53 9.85 -17.96
CA ASP A 164 2.91 9.65 -16.65
C ASP A 164 3.10 10.87 -15.74
N MET A 165 4.31 11.46 -15.74
CA MET A 165 4.59 12.67 -14.96
C MET A 165 3.80 13.88 -15.48
N GLU A 166 3.62 14.02 -16.78
CA GLU A 166 2.76 15.05 -17.36
C GLU A 166 1.30 14.88 -16.94
N TYR A 167 0.82 13.60 -16.94
CA TYR A 167 -0.52 13.30 -16.46
C TYR A 167 -0.71 13.72 -14.99
N LEU A 168 0.27 13.42 -14.11
CA LEU A 168 0.23 13.84 -12.72
C LEU A 168 0.20 15.36 -12.58
N ARG A 169 1.07 16.07 -13.26
CA ARG A 169 1.12 17.55 -13.22
C ARG A 169 -0.20 18.18 -13.67
N ARG A 170 -0.82 17.62 -14.72
CA ARG A 170 -2.09 18.14 -15.25
C ARG A 170 -3.25 17.92 -14.29
N ASN A 171 -3.35 16.75 -13.69
CA ASN A 171 -4.53 16.35 -12.92
C ASN A 171 -4.43 16.65 -11.42
N TRP A 172 -3.21 16.71 -10.87
CA TRP A 172 -2.98 16.86 -9.42
C TRP A 172 -2.02 18.00 -9.06
N SER A 173 -1.81 18.96 -9.96
CA SER A 173 -1.04 20.17 -9.65
C SER A 173 -1.59 20.86 -8.40
N GLY A 174 -0.71 21.28 -7.50
CA GLY A 174 -1.07 21.92 -6.24
C GLY A 174 -1.67 21.00 -5.15
N LYS A 175 -1.89 19.72 -5.44
CA LYS A 175 -2.36 18.75 -4.43
C LYS A 175 -1.16 18.02 -3.80
N LYS A 176 -1.21 17.84 -2.49
CA LYS A 176 -0.15 17.13 -1.75
C LYS A 176 -0.24 15.63 -2.01
N ALA A 177 0.83 15.06 -2.56
CA ALA A 177 0.98 13.62 -2.68
C ALA A 177 1.33 12.99 -1.33
N SER A 178 0.80 11.80 -1.06
CA SER A 178 1.34 10.92 -0.02
C SER A 178 2.71 10.39 -0.42
N ALA A 179 3.45 9.85 0.55
CA ALA A 179 4.71 9.18 0.27
C ALA A 179 4.52 8.07 -0.79
N PRO A 180 5.29 8.07 -1.89
CA PRO A 180 5.09 7.09 -2.95
C PRO A 180 5.47 5.68 -2.50
N THR A 181 4.81 4.68 -3.10
CA THR A 181 5.12 3.26 -2.89
C THR A 181 5.74 2.65 -4.14
N LEU A 182 6.74 1.80 -3.96
CA LEU A 182 7.35 1.05 -5.06
C LEU A 182 6.53 -0.21 -5.34
N GLU A 183 5.99 -0.29 -6.54
CA GLU A 183 5.19 -1.42 -7.00
C GLU A 183 5.89 -2.13 -8.17
N LYS A 184 5.79 -3.47 -8.21
CA LYS A 184 6.19 -4.27 -9.36
C LYS A 184 4.95 -4.85 -10.02
N ARG A 185 4.76 -4.58 -11.31
CA ARG A 185 3.72 -5.20 -12.15
C ARG A 185 4.39 -5.89 -13.33
N HIS A 186 4.18 -7.17 -13.45
CA HIS A 186 4.88 -8.00 -14.44
C HIS A 186 6.40 -7.79 -14.34
N HIS A 187 7.01 -7.21 -15.37
CA HIS A 187 8.44 -6.94 -15.44
C HIS A 187 8.80 -5.47 -15.23
N LYS A 188 7.84 -4.60 -14.91
CA LYS A 188 8.02 -3.17 -14.76
C LYS A 188 7.88 -2.74 -13.30
N TYR A 189 8.53 -1.63 -12.96
CA TYR A 189 8.46 -0.99 -11.65
C TYR A 189 7.78 0.37 -11.76
N PHE A 190 6.98 0.70 -10.76
CA PHE A 190 6.21 1.93 -10.69
C PHE A 190 6.38 2.58 -9.34
N LEU A 191 6.43 3.90 -9.31
CA LEU A 191 6.16 4.68 -8.11
C LEU A 191 4.69 5.07 -8.13
N ARG A 192 3.92 4.56 -7.15
CA ARG A 192 2.52 4.90 -6.99
C ARG A 192 2.39 6.09 -6.06
N PHE A 193 1.87 7.18 -6.58
CA PHE A 193 1.52 8.38 -5.84
C PHE A 193 0.03 8.35 -5.49
N SER A 194 -0.32 8.72 -4.26
CA SER A 194 -1.71 8.83 -3.82
C SER A 194 -1.99 10.27 -3.39
N TYR A 195 -3.13 10.78 -3.79
CA TYR A 195 -3.57 12.15 -3.53
C TYR A 195 -4.90 12.11 -2.79
N THR A 196 -5.00 12.89 -1.73
CA THR A 196 -6.25 13.04 -0.98
C THR A 196 -6.91 14.34 -1.37
N GLU A 197 -8.18 14.26 -1.70
CA GLU A 197 -9.02 15.40 -2.07
C GLU A 197 -10.24 15.45 -1.18
N GLU A 198 -10.59 16.64 -0.71
CA GLU A 198 -11.85 16.87 -0.01
C GLU A 198 -12.88 17.37 -1.01
N VAL A 199 -13.91 16.56 -1.24
CA VAL A 199 -15.01 16.89 -2.12
C VAL A 199 -16.23 17.25 -1.29
N THR A 200 -16.77 18.44 -1.51
CA THR A 200 -18.06 18.81 -0.94
C THR A 200 -19.15 18.28 -1.85
N LEU A 201 -19.98 17.38 -1.34
CA LEU A 201 -21.12 16.89 -2.09
C LEU A 201 -22.17 17.99 -2.17
N THR A 202 -22.80 18.11 -3.31
CA THR A 202 -23.93 19.02 -3.52
C THR A 202 -25.06 18.64 -2.56
N LYS A 203 -25.58 19.60 -1.79
CA LYS A 203 -26.71 19.38 -0.86
C LYS A 203 -28.05 19.36 -1.62
N THR A 204 -28.13 18.62 -2.70
CA THR A 204 -29.40 18.39 -3.40
C THR A 204 -30.29 17.50 -2.57
N PRO A 205 -31.55 17.87 -2.34
CA PRO A 205 -32.51 17.00 -1.64
C PRO A 205 -32.54 15.60 -2.27
N VAL A 206 -32.61 14.56 -1.44
CA VAL A 206 -32.54 13.15 -1.91
C VAL A 206 -33.55 12.88 -3.03
N LYS A 207 -34.75 13.45 -2.93
CA LYS A 207 -35.82 13.31 -3.93
C LYS A 207 -35.48 13.87 -5.32
N GLU A 208 -34.55 14.80 -5.38
CA GLU A 208 -34.12 15.48 -6.63
C GLU A 208 -32.81 14.88 -7.18
N GLN A 209 -32.20 13.93 -6.46
CA GLN A 209 -30.93 13.35 -6.88
C GLN A 209 -31.13 12.35 -8.02
N ILE A 210 -30.21 12.44 -8.98
CA ILE A 210 -30.01 11.41 -9.99
C ILE A 210 -28.89 10.50 -9.52
N ILE A 211 -29.18 9.22 -9.34
CA ILE A 211 -28.24 8.21 -8.82
C ILE A 211 -27.72 7.42 -10.00
N CYS A 212 -26.40 7.30 -10.11
CA CYS A 212 -25.74 6.38 -11.02
C CYS A 212 -25.27 5.17 -10.21
N SER A 213 -25.87 3.99 -10.44
CA SER A 213 -25.41 2.72 -9.89
C SER A 213 -24.57 1.99 -10.92
N VAL A 214 -23.43 1.46 -10.50
CA VAL A 214 -22.56 0.65 -11.35
C VAL A 214 -22.41 -0.72 -10.71
N ASP A 215 -22.82 -1.75 -11.43
CA ASP A 215 -22.64 -3.15 -11.07
C ASP A 215 -21.55 -3.77 -11.94
N LEU A 216 -20.60 -4.47 -11.33
CA LEU A 216 -19.49 -5.15 -12.01
C LEU A 216 -19.84 -6.64 -12.13
N GLY A 217 -19.88 -7.14 -13.35
CA GLY A 217 -20.25 -8.51 -13.66
C GLY A 217 -19.11 -9.37 -14.21
N ILE A 218 -19.31 -10.67 -14.22
CA ILE A 218 -18.36 -11.63 -14.79
C ILE A 218 -18.55 -11.76 -16.32
N ASN A 219 -19.78 -11.70 -16.79
CA ASN A 219 -20.13 -11.85 -18.22
C ASN A 219 -20.27 -10.51 -18.95
N THR A 220 -20.54 -9.46 -18.21
CA THR A 220 -20.61 -8.07 -18.66
C THR A 220 -19.71 -7.28 -17.74
N ASP A 221 -18.71 -6.56 -18.25
CA ASP A 221 -17.72 -5.89 -17.40
C ASP A 221 -18.35 -4.91 -16.41
N ALA A 222 -19.33 -4.14 -16.87
CA ALA A 222 -20.11 -3.30 -15.99
C ALA A 222 -21.51 -3.00 -16.56
N VAL A 223 -22.48 -2.83 -15.67
CA VAL A 223 -23.81 -2.29 -15.99
C VAL A 223 -23.97 -0.96 -15.25
N CYS A 224 -24.08 0.13 -15.99
CA CYS A 224 -24.38 1.44 -15.44
C CYS A 224 -25.90 1.70 -15.54
N THR A 225 -26.55 2.00 -14.41
CA THR A 225 -27.96 2.37 -14.38
C THR A 225 -28.10 3.77 -13.79
N ILE A 226 -28.79 4.65 -14.49
CA ILE A 226 -29.13 6.00 -14.03
C ILE A 226 -30.59 5.98 -13.59
N MET A 227 -30.86 6.37 -12.34
CA MET A 227 -32.19 6.35 -11.77
C MET A 227 -32.47 7.58 -10.91
N ARG A 228 -33.74 7.89 -10.73
CA ARG A 228 -34.21 8.85 -9.72
C ARG A 228 -34.25 8.21 -8.34
N ALA A 229 -34.34 9.03 -7.31
CA ALA A 229 -34.42 8.57 -5.92
C ALA A 229 -35.70 7.73 -5.62
N ASP A 230 -36.72 7.85 -6.42
CA ASP A 230 -37.95 7.07 -6.35
C ASP A 230 -37.83 5.65 -7.01
N GLY A 231 -36.64 5.33 -7.55
CA GLY A 231 -36.38 4.07 -8.24
C GLY A 231 -36.65 4.08 -9.74
N THR A 232 -37.18 5.19 -10.30
CA THR A 232 -37.45 5.30 -11.75
C THR A 232 -36.13 5.25 -12.52
N VAL A 233 -35.95 4.22 -13.37
CA VAL A 233 -34.78 4.08 -14.23
C VAL A 233 -34.90 5.03 -15.43
N LEU A 234 -33.92 5.93 -15.55
CA LEU A 234 -33.84 6.91 -16.64
C LEU A 234 -33.01 6.39 -17.82
N GLY A 235 -32.07 5.48 -17.56
CA GLY A 235 -31.23 4.89 -18.60
C GLY A 235 -30.37 3.75 -18.06
N ARG A 236 -29.94 2.88 -18.97
CA ARG A 236 -29.03 1.77 -18.64
C ARG A 236 -28.03 1.58 -19.76
N LYS A 237 -26.77 1.34 -19.39
CA LYS A 237 -25.70 1.04 -20.35
C LYS A 237 -24.95 -0.21 -19.90
N PHE A 238 -24.82 -1.16 -20.81
CA PHE A 238 -23.99 -2.34 -20.65
C PHE A 238 -22.60 -2.02 -21.25
N ILE A 239 -21.55 -2.32 -20.52
CA ILE A 239 -20.17 -2.13 -20.94
C ILE A 239 -19.56 -3.52 -21.02
N ASN A 240 -19.13 -3.90 -22.21
CA ASN A 240 -18.45 -5.17 -22.46
C ASN A 240 -17.07 -4.86 -23.04
N HIS A 241 -16.06 -5.65 -22.71
CA HIS A 241 -14.79 -5.63 -23.42
C HIS A 241 -14.99 -6.18 -24.84
N PRO A 242 -14.33 -5.60 -25.83
CA PRO A 242 -14.34 -6.14 -27.19
C PRO A 242 -13.63 -7.47 -27.27
#